data_316afa0b50f98a4ce7784599289a9f2b
#
_entry.id   316afa0b50f98a4ce7784599289a9f2b
#
_cell.length_a   1.000
_cell.length_b   1.000
_cell.length_c   1.000
_cell.angle_alpha   90.00
_cell.angle_beta   90.00
_cell.angle_gamma   90.00
#
_symmetry.space_group_name_H-M   'P 1'
#
loop_
_entity.id
_entity.type
_entity.pdbx_description
1 polymer ?
#
loop_
_entity_poly.entity_id
_entity_poly.type
_entity_poly.pdbx_seq_one_letter_code
_entity_poly.pdbx_strand_id
1 'polypeptide(L)' 'MKIDDREFEIIFTMKDDETICVKASKNTIDNIYKLHRDLDEIKGNIILDFDGKLIDLKEVDYFRWYMV' A
#
# COMPACT_ATOMS: atom_id res chain seq x y z
N MET A 1 -1.09 25.12 8.99
CA MET A 1 -1.48 24.86 7.61
C MET A 1 -1.37 23.36 7.32
N LYS A 2 -2.34 22.85 6.66
CA LYS A 2 -2.31 21.46 6.30
C LYS A 2 -1.76 21.28 4.89
N ILE A 3 -0.79 20.41 4.76
CA ILE A 3 -0.20 20.10 3.46
C ILE A 3 -0.78 18.78 3.01
N ASP A 4 -1.33 18.78 1.81
CA ASP A 4 -1.76 17.54 1.20
C ASP A 4 -0.52 16.86 0.65
N ASP A 5 -0.13 15.78 1.30
CA ASP A 5 1.07 15.03 0.92
C ASP A 5 0.75 13.78 0.12
N ARG A 6 -0.48 13.68 -0.40
CA ARG A 6 -0.87 12.54 -1.24
C ARG A 6 -0.43 12.79 -2.67
N GLU A 7 0.88 12.77 -2.87
CA GLU A 7 1.47 13.10 -4.17
C GLU A 7 1.86 11.88 -4.98
N PHE A 8 1.62 10.69 -4.46
CA PHE A 8 2.02 9.47 -5.13
C PHE A 8 0.81 8.60 -5.40
N GLU A 9 0.92 7.80 -6.44
CA GLU A 9 -0.05 6.78 -6.75
C GLU A 9 0.63 5.43 -6.56
N ILE A 10 -0.03 4.55 -5.80
CA ILE A 10 0.48 3.20 -5.59
C ILE A 10 -0.40 2.24 -6.37
N ILE A 11 0.25 1.33 -7.08
CA ILE A 11 -0.43 0.26 -7.79
C ILE A 11 -0.05 -1.06 -7.15
N PHE A 12 -1.03 -1.68 -6.50
CA PHE A 12 -0.84 -3.00 -5.89
C PHE A 12 -1.21 -4.07 -6.91
N THR A 13 -0.33 -5.04 -7.09
CA THR A 13 -0.65 -6.23 -7.87
C THR A 13 -0.88 -7.35 -6.88
N MET A 14 -2.11 -7.84 -6.85
CA MET A 14 -2.50 -8.88 -5.91
C MET A 14 -2.09 -10.24 -6.44
N LYS A 15 -2.10 -11.23 -5.56
CA LYS A 15 -1.69 -12.59 -5.94
C LYS A 15 -2.61 -13.23 -6.96
N ASP A 16 -3.84 -12.74 -7.07
CA ASP A 16 -4.78 -13.21 -8.08
C ASP A 16 -4.73 -12.39 -9.36
N ASP A 17 -3.67 -11.60 -9.55
CA ASP A 17 -3.44 -10.75 -10.71
C ASP A 17 -4.34 -9.52 -10.79
N GLU A 18 -5.14 -9.27 -9.77
CA GLU A 18 -5.91 -8.03 -9.70
C GLU A 18 -4.98 -6.86 -9.40
N THR A 19 -5.31 -5.69 -9.96
CA THR A 19 -4.55 -4.47 -9.66
C THR A 19 -5.47 -3.46 -8.99
N ILE A 20 -4.92 -2.77 -7.99
CA ILE A 20 -5.66 -1.77 -7.24
C ILE A 20 -4.80 -0.52 -7.15
N CYS A 21 -5.35 0.63 -7.56
CA CYS A 21 -4.64 1.90 -7.52
C CYS A 21 -5.19 2.76 -6.41
N VAL A 22 -4.31 3.33 -5.61
CA VAL A 22 -4.68 4.26 -4.55
C VAL A 22 -3.69 5.40 -4.52
N LYS A 23 -4.12 6.53 -3.98
CA LYS A 23 -3.22 7.68 -3.78
C LYS A 23 -2.73 7.68 -2.35
N ALA A 24 -1.47 8.03 -2.16
CA ALA A 24 -0.87 8.00 -0.84
C ALA A 24 0.29 8.97 -0.74
N SER A 25 0.68 9.27 0.49
CA SER A 25 1.83 10.10 0.78
C SER A 25 3.10 9.25 0.75
N LYS A 26 4.24 9.93 0.71
CA LYS A 26 5.54 9.29 0.80
C LYS A 26 5.68 8.49 2.10
N ASN A 27 5.19 9.05 3.21
CA ASN A 27 5.25 8.36 4.49
C ASN A 27 4.47 7.05 4.47
N THR A 28 3.30 7.08 3.84
CA THR A 28 2.49 5.87 3.72
C THR A 28 3.22 4.82 2.90
N ILE A 29 3.86 5.24 1.81
CA ILE A 29 4.62 4.31 0.96
C ILE A 29 5.75 3.69 1.75
N ASP A 30 6.49 4.49 2.51
CA ASP A 30 7.59 3.98 3.33
C ASP A 30 7.11 2.96 4.35
N ASN A 31 5.97 3.22 4.98
CA ASN A 31 5.41 2.30 5.95
C ASN A 31 4.97 0.99 5.29
N ILE A 32 4.33 1.08 4.13
CA ILE A 32 3.90 -0.12 3.39
C ILE A 32 5.12 -0.94 2.98
N TYR A 33 6.16 -0.28 2.53
CA TYR A 33 7.38 -0.95 2.12
C TYR A 33 7.98 -1.75 3.28
N LYS A 34 8.05 -1.13 4.46
CA LYS A 34 8.57 -1.80 5.65
C LYS A 34 7.70 -2.99 6.05
N LEU A 35 6.40 -2.81 6.05
CA LEU A 35 5.47 -3.88 6.42
C LEU A 35 5.56 -5.04 5.42
N HIS A 36 5.63 -4.73 4.15
CA HIS A 36 5.71 -5.76 3.12
C HIS A 36 7.02 -6.53 3.21
N ARG A 37 8.10 -5.84 3.54
CA ARG A 37 9.40 -6.48 3.72
C ARG A 37 9.38 -7.47 4.87
N ASP A 38 8.67 -7.12 5.95
CA ASP A 38 8.67 -7.90 7.17
C ASP A 38 7.44 -8.81 7.30
N LEU A 39 6.73 -9.06 6.19
CA LEU A 39 5.48 -9.82 6.21
C LEU A 39 5.63 -11.20 6.85
N ASP A 40 6.75 -11.88 6.58
CA ASP A 40 6.96 -13.23 7.07
C ASP A 40 7.06 -13.28 8.59
N GLU A 41 7.40 -12.16 9.22
CA GLU A 41 7.57 -12.08 10.66
C GLU A 41 6.29 -11.62 11.34
N ILE A 42 5.30 -11.17 10.60
CA ILE A 42 4.07 -10.63 11.16
C ILE A 42 3.00 -11.70 11.12
N LYS A 43 2.41 -11.96 12.28
CA LYS A 43 1.32 -12.91 12.39
C LYS A 43 0.00 -12.19 12.20
N GLY A 44 -0.95 -12.87 11.54
CA GLY A 44 -2.25 -12.29 11.29
C GLY A 44 -2.28 -11.45 10.02
N ASN A 45 -3.42 -10.85 9.77
CA ASN A 45 -3.64 -10.06 8.57
C ASN A 45 -3.25 -8.61 8.80
N ILE A 46 -2.78 -7.97 7.75
CA ILE A 46 -2.50 -6.54 7.75
C ILE A 46 -3.43 -5.90 6.72
N ILE A 47 -4.43 -5.18 7.22
CA ILE A 47 -5.40 -4.55 6.35
C ILE A 47 -5.11 -3.07 6.27
N LEU A 48 -4.90 -2.58 5.06
CA LEU A 48 -4.69 -1.17 4.80
C LEU A 48 -5.99 -0.57 4.31
N ASP A 49 -6.35 0.58 4.87
CA ASP A 49 -7.58 1.28 4.52
C ASP A 49 -7.22 2.58 3.78
N PHE A 50 -7.60 2.66 2.51
CA PHE A 50 -7.39 3.85 1.69
C PHE A 50 -8.75 4.42 1.32
N ASP A 51 -9.34 5.21 2.23
CA ASP A 51 -10.63 5.86 2.01
C ASP A 51 -11.71 4.85 1.63
N GLY A 52 -11.76 3.75 2.37
CA GLY A 52 -12.75 2.70 2.15
C GLY A 52 -12.29 1.55 1.29
N LYS A 53 -11.18 1.70 0.59
CA LYS A 53 -10.57 0.58 -0.13
C LYS A 53 -9.71 -0.20 0.83
N LEU A 54 -10.07 -1.43 1.08
CA LEU A 54 -9.34 -2.29 2.01
C LEU A 54 -8.42 -3.21 1.23
N ILE A 55 -7.15 -3.23 1.63
CA ILE A 55 -6.14 -4.05 0.97
C ILE A 55 -5.47 -4.90 2.02
N ASP A 56 -5.57 -6.23 1.85
CA ASP A 56 -4.84 -7.16 2.71
C ASP A 56 -3.42 -7.28 2.17
N LEU A 57 -2.47 -6.75 2.92
CA LEU A 57 -1.09 -6.69 2.47
C LEU A 57 -0.50 -8.07 2.20
N LYS A 58 -1.00 -9.09 2.86
CA LYS A 58 -0.51 -10.46 2.64
C LYS A 58 -0.97 -11.04 1.31
N GLU A 59 -2.00 -10.45 0.70
CA GLU A 59 -2.45 -10.84 -0.62
C GLU A 59 -1.80 -10.02 -1.73
N VAL A 60 -0.93 -9.09 -1.38
CA VAL A 60 -0.20 -8.29 -2.36
C VAL A 60 1.04 -9.06 -2.80
N ASP A 61 1.16 -9.28 -4.10
CA ASP A 61 2.34 -9.92 -4.68
C ASP A 61 3.48 -8.92 -4.71
N TYR A 62 3.23 -7.76 -5.31
CA TYR A 62 4.18 -6.65 -5.32
C TYR A 62 3.42 -5.36 -5.55
N PHE A 63 4.11 -4.23 -5.38
CA PHE A 63 3.50 -2.93 -5.62
C PHE A 63 4.55 -1.97 -6.15
N ARG A 64 4.07 -0.94 -6.83
CA ARG A 64 4.93 0.14 -7.32
C ARG A 64 4.21 1.45 -7.11
N TRP A 65 4.98 2.53 -7.20
CA TRP A 65 4.42 3.85 -6.99
C TRP A 65 5.00 4.82 -7.98
N TYR A 66 4.24 5.87 -8.26
CA TYR A 66 4.63 6.93 -9.15
C TYR A 66 4.33 8.25 -8.51
N MET A 67 5.12 9.26 -8.82
CA MET A 67 4.78 10.62 -8.47
C MET A 67 3.66 11.09 -9.38
N VAL A 68 2.65 11.69 -8.79
CA VAL A 68 1.49 12.19 -9.54
C VAL A 68 1.77 13.57 -10.11
#